data_8528fe5afbbfc7cb7ce7a4443c14a511
#
_entry.id   8528fe5afbbfc7cb7ce7a4443c14a511
#
_cell.length_a   1.000
_cell.length_b   1.000
_cell.length_c   1.000
_cell.angle_alpha   90.00
_cell.angle_beta   90.00
_cell.angle_gamma   90.00
#
_symmetry.space_group_name_H-M   'P 1'
#
loop_
_entity.id
_entity.type
_entity.pdbx_description
1 polymer ?
#
loop_
_entity_poly.entity_id
_entity_poly.type
_entity_poly.pdbx_seq_one_letter_code
_entity_poly.pdbx_strand_id
1 'polypeptide(L)'
;MPELTARTTILELQQGPPGLMQVLRSTGLFRDGDNPTLMLGELCWSFGFNPGILLMMLESANVRQEAPPLDISPFLAMPLPEFVTHIENVYHTGLRVQLPRLRTLTAELAAAMPDEARFTELHTEMAGLASELDAHLAHEEEALFPMIRGLAAGTMVATRCGSAVGGPIACMENDHALAERSLRRLGELTDNYTASAATPELLVLLRTFDRELREHMYKENEALFPRALQAQQQAGRAARSQLA
;
A
#
# COMPACT_ATOMS: atom_id res chain seq x y z
N MET A 1 -17.06 4.53 14.34
CA MET A 1 -16.65 4.24 15.73
C MET A 1 -16.52 5.54 16.50
N PRO A 2 -16.66 5.56 17.85
CA PRO A 2 -16.27 6.71 18.65
C PRO A 2 -14.77 7.00 18.41
N GLU A 3 -14.39 8.26 18.50
CA GLU A 3 -13.01 8.73 18.36
C GLU A 3 -12.12 8.02 19.41
N LEU A 4 -10.99 7.45 18.94
CA LEU A 4 -10.03 6.81 19.83
C LEU A 4 -9.32 7.88 20.68
N THR A 5 -9.33 7.71 21.98
CA THR A 5 -8.71 8.64 22.93
C THR A 5 -7.88 7.89 23.98
N ALA A 6 -7.09 8.61 24.75
CA ALA A 6 -6.39 8.02 25.90
C ALA A 6 -7.34 7.43 26.97
N ARG A 7 -8.63 7.77 26.92
CA ARG A 7 -9.68 7.22 27.79
C ARG A 7 -10.35 5.97 27.25
N THR A 8 -10.13 5.63 25.97
CA THR A 8 -10.66 4.40 25.37
C THR A 8 -10.10 3.21 26.14
N THR A 9 -10.98 2.29 26.55
CA THR A 9 -10.61 1.09 27.27
C THR A 9 -10.18 -0.03 26.33
N ILE A 10 -9.42 -1.00 26.84
CA ILE A 10 -9.05 -2.20 26.10
C ILE A 10 -10.31 -2.99 25.68
N LEU A 11 -11.34 -3.02 26.53
CA LEU A 11 -12.61 -3.66 26.24
C LEU A 11 -13.31 -3.04 25.03
N GLU A 12 -13.31 -1.71 24.92
CA GLU A 12 -13.85 -0.99 23.76
C GLU A 12 -13.04 -1.31 22.50
N LEU A 13 -11.70 -1.42 22.60
CA LEU A 13 -10.88 -1.88 21.48
C LEU A 13 -11.18 -3.32 21.06
N GLN A 14 -11.45 -4.21 22.00
CA GLN A 14 -11.82 -5.60 21.71
C GLN A 14 -13.16 -5.73 20.99
N GLN A 15 -14.08 -4.79 21.22
CA GLN A 15 -15.38 -4.72 20.54
C GLN A 15 -15.28 -4.00 19.18
N GLY A 16 -14.14 -3.37 18.91
CA GLY A 16 -13.83 -2.71 17.66
C GLY A 16 -13.24 -3.65 16.60
N PRO A 17 -12.72 -3.08 15.52
CA PRO A 17 -12.03 -3.83 14.47
C PRO A 17 -10.87 -4.67 15.01
N PRO A 18 -10.73 -5.96 14.59
CA PRO A 18 -9.73 -6.88 15.14
C PRO A 18 -8.26 -6.44 15.01
N GLY A 19 -7.91 -5.59 14.01
CA GLY A 19 -6.57 -5.06 13.86
C GLY A 19 -6.15 -4.07 14.94
N LEU A 20 -7.09 -3.41 15.61
CA LEU A 20 -6.76 -2.54 16.75
C LEU A 20 -6.08 -3.35 17.87
N MET A 21 -6.63 -4.52 18.17
CA MET A 21 -6.04 -5.42 19.15
C MET A 21 -4.72 -6.03 18.67
N GLN A 22 -4.58 -6.29 17.38
CA GLN A 22 -3.31 -6.76 16.81
C GLN A 22 -2.21 -5.71 16.97
N VAL A 23 -2.51 -4.45 16.65
CA VAL A 23 -1.57 -3.34 16.88
C VAL A 23 -1.23 -3.21 18.36
N LEU A 24 -2.22 -3.22 19.25
CA LEU A 24 -1.97 -3.11 20.70
C LEU A 24 -1.05 -4.25 21.20
N ARG A 25 -1.28 -5.49 20.75
CA ARG A 25 -0.40 -6.63 21.08
C ARG A 25 1.01 -6.46 20.51
N SER A 26 1.16 -5.94 19.29
CA SER A 26 2.48 -5.75 18.65
C SER A 26 3.36 -4.74 19.39
N THR A 27 2.77 -3.81 20.14
CA THR A 27 3.52 -2.87 21.00
C THR A 27 4.15 -3.53 22.23
N GLY A 28 3.70 -4.73 22.60
CA GLY A 28 4.09 -5.39 23.86
C GLY A 28 3.49 -4.78 25.12
N LEU A 29 2.67 -3.73 25.01
CA LEU A 29 2.03 -3.06 26.14
C LEU A 29 0.89 -3.89 26.75
N PHE A 30 0.25 -4.75 25.96
CA PHE A 30 -0.89 -5.58 26.36
C PHE A 30 -0.64 -7.05 26.08
N ARG A 31 -1.06 -7.92 27.01
CA ARG A 31 -1.06 -9.38 26.87
C ARG A 31 -2.44 -9.95 27.15
N ASP A 32 -2.75 -11.07 26.53
CA ASP A 32 -4.01 -11.77 26.80
C ASP A 32 -4.06 -12.19 28.28
N GLY A 33 -5.09 -11.71 28.97
CA GLY A 33 -5.26 -11.88 30.42
C GLY A 33 -5.08 -10.61 31.25
N ASP A 34 -4.59 -9.53 30.66
CA ASP A 34 -4.54 -8.23 31.33
C ASP A 34 -5.97 -7.66 31.53
N ASN A 35 -6.12 -6.74 32.47
CA ASN A 35 -7.41 -6.15 32.80
C ASN A 35 -8.00 -5.38 31.61
N PRO A 36 -9.15 -5.82 31.03
CA PRO A 36 -9.73 -5.18 29.86
C PRO A 36 -10.37 -3.82 30.15
N THR A 37 -10.57 -3.43 31.40
CA THR A 37 -11.15 -2.13 31.78
C THR A 37 -10.10 -1.02 31.89
N LEU A 38 -8.79 -1.34 31.73
CA LEU A 38 -7.74 -0.33 31.70
C LEU A 38 -7.92 0.60 30.49
N MET A 39 -7.72 1.89 30.72
CA MET A 39 -7.66 2.88 29.65
C MET A 39 -6.31 2.83 28.93
N LEU A 40 -6.29 3.17 27.65
CA LEU A 40 -5.05 3.23 26.85
C LEU A 40 -4.02 4.19 27.47
N GLY A 41 -4.47 5.30 28.03
CA GLY A 41 -3.60 6.25 28.72
C GLY A 41 -2.94 5.66 29.95
N GLU A 42 -3.67 4.90 30.77
CA GLU A 42 -3.15 4.23 31.97
C GLU A 42 -2.16 3.13 31.60
N LEU A 43 -2.49 2.36 30.57
CA LEU A 43 -1.61 1.34 30.02
C LEU A 43 -0.28 1.94 29.56
N CYS A 44 -0.34 3.01 28.74
CA CYS A 44 0.86 3.71 28.28
C CYS A 44 1.70 4.25 29.43
N TRP A 45 1.04 4.86 30.42
CA TRP A 45 1.71 5.43 31.59
C TRP A 45 2.48 4.37 32.39
N SER A 46 1.89 3.18 32.54
CA SER A 46 2.51 2.06 33.26
C SER A 46 3.82 1.57 32.63
N PHE A 47 4.00 1.77 31.33
CA PHE A 47 5.18 1.36 30.58
C PHE A 47 6.07 2.53 30.11
N GLY A 48 5.76 3.77 30.53
CA GLY A 48 6.48 4.96 30.06
C GLY A 48 6.32 5.21 28.54
N PHE A 49 5.25 4.71 27.93
CA PHE A 49 4.97 4.87 26.51
C PHE A 49 4.14 6.12 26.25
N ASN A 50 4.37 6.81 25.13
CA ASN A 50 3.61 8.00 24.79
C ASN A 50 2.22 7.63 24.26
N PRO A 51 1.10 8.03 24.94
CA PRO A 51 -0.25 7.73 24.49
C PRO A 51 -0.57 8.25 23.08
N GLY A 52 -0.02 9.42 22.70
CA GLY A 52 -0.22 9.99 21.36
C GLY A 52 0.35 9.09 20.24
N ILE A 53 1.51 8.45 20.50
CA ILE A 53 2.09 7.50 19.55
C ILE A 53 1.21 6.26 19.42
N LEU A 54 0.71 5.72 20.54
CA LEU A 54 -0.19 4.57 20.52
C LEU A 54 -1.49 4.90 19.75
N LEU A 55 -2.08 6.05 20.02
CA LEU A 55 -3.30 6.49 19.31
C LEU A 55 -3.06 6.61 17.80
N MET A 56 -1.97 7.24 17.38
CA MET A 56 -1.60 7.29 15.95
C MET A 56 -1.45 5.90 15.33
N MET A 57 -0.84 4.94 16.05
CA MET A 57 -0.70 3.56 15.56
C MET A 57 -2.07 2.87 15.42
N LEU A 58 -2.96 3.06 16.40
CA LEU A 58 -4.31 2.50 16.39
C LEU A 58 -5.18 3.16 15.32
N GLU A 59 -5.11 4.48 15.16
CA GLU A 59 -5.82 5.21 14.10
C GLU A 59 -5.35 4.77 12.71
N SER A 60 -4.05 4.63 12.51
CA SER A 60 -3.48 4.09 11.26
C SER A 60 -4.00 2.67 10.96
N ALA A 61 -4.15 1.83 11.99
CA ALA A 61 -4.71 0.50 11.85
C ALA A 61 -6.23 0.53 11.59
N ASN A 62 -6.95 1.47 12.19
CA ASN A 62 -8.38 1.65 12.01
C ASN A 62 -8.71 2.11 10.58
N VAL A 63 -7.93 3.04 10.04
CA VAL A 63 -8.07 3.49 8.64
C VAL A 63 -7.78 2.34 7.65
N ARG A 64 -6.84 1.44 7.99
CA ARG A 64 -6.54 0.25 7.17
C ARG A 64 -7.65 -0.82 7.22
N GLN A 65 -8.56 -0.78 8.18
CA GLN A 65 -9.57 -1.84 8.41
C GLN A 65 -10.99 -1.51 7.91
N GLU A 66 -11.23 -0.41 7.23
CA GLU A 66 -12.53 -0.18 6.56
C GLU A 66 -12.74 -1.09 5.33
N ALA A 67 -11.70 -1.77 4.86
CA ALA A 67 -11.85 -2.87 3.91
C ALA A 67 -11.47 -4.20 4.59
N PRO A 68 -12.21 -5.31 4.33
CA PRO A 68 -11.76 -6.63 4.75
C PRO A 68 -10.34 -6.86 4.18
N PRO A 69 -9.48 -7.60 4.90
CA PRO A 69 -8.15 -7.90 4.38
C PRO A 69 -8.30 -8.48 2.98
N LEU A 70 -7.56 -7.93 2.03
CA LEU A 70 -7.63 -8.36 0.64
C LEU A 70 -7.33 -9.85 0.58
N ASP A 71 -8.30 -10.66 0.12
CA ASP A 71 -8.09 -12.09 -0.06
C ASP A 71 -7.16 -12.33 -1.25
N ILE A 72 -5.90 -12.66 -0.95
CA ILE A 72 -4.90 -13.02 -1.96
C ILE A 72 -4.92 -14.50 -2.33
N SER A 73 -5.74 -15.33 -1.65
CA SER A 73 -5.79 -16.78 -1.87
C SER A 73 -5.99 -17.16 -3.35
N PRO A 74 -6.85 -16.49 -4.14
CA PRO A 74 -6.99 -16.76 -5.57
C PRO A 74 -5.69 -16.55 -6.35
N PHE A 75 -4.88 -15.57 -5.93
CA PHE A 75 -3.64 -15.18 -6.61
C PHE A 75 -2.46 -16.08 -6.26
N LEU A 76 -2.50 -16.76 -5.10
CA LEU A 76 -1.47 -17.72 -4.71
C LEU A 76 -1.45 -18.98 -5.59
N ALA A 77 -2.58 -19.36 -6.18
CA ALA A 77 -2.71 -20.51 -7.09
C ALA A 77 -2.67 -20.13 -8.58
N MET A 78 -2.86 -18.85 -8.91
CA MET A 78 -2.91 -18.35 -10.29
C MET A 78 -1.54 -18.51 -10.98
N PRO A 79 -1.45 -19.01 -12.23
CA PRO A 79 -0.20 -19.02 -12.98
C PRO A 79 0.44 -17.63 -13.07
N LEU A 80 1.77 -17.53 -12.90
CA LEU A 80 2.47 -16.24 -12.91
C LEU A 80 2.18 -15.38 -14.15
N PRO A 81 2.14 -15.91 -15.40
CA PRO A 81 1.79 -15.10 -16.56
C PRO A 81 0.37 -14.51 -16.52
N GLU A 82 -0.58 -15.28 -15.98
CA GLU A 82 -1.97 -14.84 -15.83
C GLU A 82 -2.07 -13.77 -14.72
N PHE A 83 -1.31 -13.93 -13.65
CA PHE A 83 -1.27 -12.95 -12.57
C PHE A 83 -0.69 -11.62 -13.06
N VAL A 84 0.43 -11.64 -13.79
CA VAL A 84 0.98 -10.43 -14.41
C VAL A 84 -0.06 -9.77 -15.32
N THR A 85 -0.75 -10.55 -16.16
CA THR A 85 -1.80 -10.03 -17.03
C THR A 85 -2.97 -9.42 -16.24
N HIS A 86 -3.32 -10.01 -15.08
CA HIS A 86 -4.32 -9.44 -14.19
C HIS A 86 -3.88 -8.07 -13.66
N ILE A 87 -2.62 -7.93 -13.20
CA ILE A 87 -2.08 -6.65 -12.71
C ILE A 87 -2.16 -5.58 -13.82
N GLU A 88 -1.65 -5.89 -15.02
CA GLU A 88 -1.68 -4.96 -16.16
C GLU A 88 -3.11 -4.50 -16.52
N ASN A 89 -4.04 -5.45 -16.64
CA ASN A 89 -5.40 -5.16 -17.11
C ASN A 89 -6.27 -4.47 -16.07
N VAL A 90 -6.11 -4.80 -14.79
CA VAL A 90 -6.97 -4.28 -13.72
C VAL A 90 -6.40 -2.99 -13.16
N TYR A 91 -5.12 -2.99 -12.79
CA TYR A 91 -4.53 -1.86 -12.08
C TYR A 91 -3.85 -0.86 -13.00
N HIS A 92 -2.93 -1.30 -13.87
CA HIS A 92 -2.19 -0.37 -14.73
C HIS A 92 -3.11 0.39 -15.69
N THR A 93 -4.07 -0.30 -16.28
CA THR A 93 -5.08 0.35 -17.14
C THR A 93 -5.90 1.38 -16.37
N GLY A 94 -6.32 1.05 -15.14
CA GLY A 94 -7.06 1.96 -14.26
C GLY A 94 -6.23 3.19 -13.87
N LEU A 95 -4.98 2.99 -13.44
CA LEU A 95 -4.07 4.06 -13.06
C LEU A 95 -3.82 5.04 -14.21
N ARG A 96 -3.59 4.55 -15.45
CA ARG A 96 -3.40 5.41 -16.63
C ARG A 96 -4.60 6.30 -16.95
N VAL A 97 -5.79 5.90 -16.54
CA VAL A 97 -7.01 6.74 -16.68
C VAL A 97 -7.11 7.72 -15.52
N GLN A 98 -6.82 7.29 -14.30
CA GLN A 98 -7.03 8.09 -13.09
C GLN A 98 -5.97 9.18 -12.92
N LEU A 99 -4.69 8.89 -13.16
CA LEU A 99 -3.58 9.82 -12.90
C LEU A 99 -3.72 11.16 -13.65
N PRO A 100 -4.01 11.22 -14.96
CA PRO A 100 -4.20 12.50 -15.65
C PRO A 100 -5.38 13.30 -15.08
N ARG A 101 -6.49 12.62 -14.73
CA ARG A 101 -7.67 13.27 -14.17
C ARG A 101 -7.39 13.84 -12.78
N LEU A 102 -6.71 13.10 -11.91
CA LEU A 102 -6.29 13.56 -10.58
C LEU A 102 -5.36 14.77 -10.65
N ARG A 103 -4.38 14.75 -11.57
CA ARG A 103 -3.50 15.91 -11.80
C ARG A 103 -4.30 17.15 -12.21
N THR A 104 -5.28 17.01 -13.09
CA THR A 104 -6.13 18.12 -13.52
C THR A 104 -6.97 18.65 -12.36
N LEU A 105 -7.68 17.78 -11.64
CA LEU A 105 -8.58 18.19 -10.56
C LEU A 105 -7.83 18.84 -9.39
N THR A 106 -6.62 18.35 -9.06
CA THR A 106 -5.81 18.96 -8.01
C THR A 106 -5.25 20.30 -8.44
N ALA A 107 -4.89 20.49 -9.72
CA ALA A 107 -4.49 21.78 -10.27
C ALA A 107 -5.64 22.81 -10.26
N GLU A 108 -6.84 22.38 -10.65
CA GLU A 108 -8.05 23.21 -10.60
C GLU A 108 -8.36 23.67 -9.17
N LEU A 109 -8.25 22.77 -8.19
CA LEU A 109 -8.46 23.10 -6.77
C LEU A 109 -7.41 24.11 -6.27
N ALA A 110 -6.13 23.89 -6.57
CA ALA A 110 -5.05 24.80 -6.19
C ALA A 110 -5.25 26.19 -6.80
N ALA A 111 -5.68 26.26 -8.05
CA ALA A 111 -5.96 27.54 -8.72
C ALA A 111 -7.21 28.26 -8.16
N ALA A 112 -8.22 27.52 -7.73
CA ALA A 112 -9.42 28.05 -7.13
C ALA A 112 -9.23 28.56 -5.69
N MET A 113 -8.23 28.04 -4.98
CA MET A 113 -7.95 28.32 -3.57
C MET A 113 -6.49 28.76 -3.36
N PRO A 114 -6.03 29.87 -4.00
CA PRO A 114 -4.61 30.25 -4.02
C PRO A 114 -4.06 30.65 -2.63
N ASP A 115 -4.93 31.06 -1.72
CA ASP A 115 -4.57 31.44 -0.36
C ASP A 115 -4.40 30.23 0.58
N GLU A 116 -4.82 29.04 0.14
CA GLU A 116 -4.69 27.79 0.90
C GLU A 116 -3.50 26.97 0.41
N ALA A 117 -2.33 27.20 1.01
CA ALA A 117 -1.06 26.53 0.63
C ALA A 117 -1.16 25.01 0.56
N ARG A 118 -2.03 24.38 1.37
CA ARG A 118 -2.24 22.93 1.38
C ARG A 118 -2.71 22.37 0.04
N PHE A 119 -3.49 23.13 -0.75
CA PHE A 119 -3.96 22.66 -2.05
C PHE A 119 -2.92 22.81 -3.15
N THR A 120 -2.03 23.77 -3.05
CA THR A 120 -0.82 23.84 -3.88
C THR A 120 0.09 22.64 -3.59
N GLU A 121 0.27 22.30 -2.32
CA GLU A 121 1.02 21.12 -1.91
C GLU A 121 0.36 19.83 -2.38
N LEU A 122 -0.98 19.70 -2.26
CA LEU A 122 -1.75 18.56 -2.77
C LEU A 122 -1.50 18.34 -4.27
N HIS A 123 -1.54 19.40 -5.06
CA HIS A 123 -1.25 19.31 -6.49
C HIS A 123 0.19 18.89 -6.75
N THR A 124 1.16 19.44 -6.03
CA THR A 124 2.59 19.11 -6.17
C THR A 124 2.84 17.64 -5.83
N GLU A 125 2.28 17.16 -4.72
CA GLU A 125 2.38 15.76 -4.28
C GLU A 125 1.75 14.81 -5.30
N MET A 126 0.53 15.12 -5.77
CA MET A 126 -0.15 14.31 -6.77
C MET A 126 0.60 14.28 -8.11
N ALA A 127 1.17 15.38 -8.53
CA ALA A 127 1.97 15.46 -9.77
C ALA A 127 3.26 14.66 -9.67
N GLY A 128 3.94 14.71 -8.51
CA GLY A 128 5.12 13.91 -8.21
C GLY A 128 4.82 12.42 -8.24
N LEU A 129 3.83 12.00 -7.44
CA LEU A 129 3.39 10.60 -7.39
C LEU A 129 2.97 10.07 -8.78
N ALA A 130 2.25 10.87 -9.57
CA ALA A 130 1.86 10.46 -10.92
C ALA A 130 3.07 10.22 -11.83
N SER A 131 4.10 11.06 -11.74
CA SER A 131 5.33 10.89 -12.53
C SER A 131 6.13 9.66 -12.10
N GLU A 132 6.20 9.39 -10.80
CA GLU A 132 6.87 8.21 -10.25
C GLU A 132 6.13 6.93 -10.67
N LEU A 133 4.80 6.91 -10.60
CA LEU A 133 4.00 5.78 -11.03
C LEU A 133 4.09 5.52 -12.54
N ASP A 134 4.10 6.56 -13.38
CA ASP A 134 4.29 6.37 -14.83
C ASP A 134 5.62 5.65 -15.14
N ALA A 135 6.71 6.03 -14.43
CA ALA A 135 8.01 5.39 -14.56
C ALA A 135 8.02 3.95 -13.99
N HIS A 136 7.38 3.76 -12.84
CA HIS A 136 7.22 2.47 -12.17
C HIS A 136 6.49 1.45 -13.06
N LEU A 137 5.30 1.80 -13.57
CA LEU A 137 4.52 0.94 -14.47
C LEU A 137 5.30 0.58 -15.75
N ALA A 138 6.02 1.55 -16.33
CA ALA A 138 6.87 1.29 -17.49
C ALA A 138 7.99 0.29 -17.15
N HIS A 139 8.62 0.42 -15.98
CA HIS A 139 9.69 -0.50 -15.56
C HIS A 139 9.18 -1.92 -15.34
N GLU A 140 7.99 -2.08 -14.79
CA GLU A 140 7.37 -3.38 -14.63
C GLU A 140 7.05 -4.03 -15.98
N GLU A 141 6.35 -3.32 -16.85
CA GLU A 141 5.91 -3.83 -18.15
C GLU A 141 7.06 -4.09 -19.12
N GLU A 142 8.10 -3.27 -19.10
CA GLU A 142 9.23 -3.37 -20.04
C GLU A 142 10.35 -4.29 -19.52
N ALA A 143 10.47 -4.49 -18.20
CA ALA A 143 11.56 -5.27 -17.62
C ALA A 143 11.08 -6.42 -16.73
N LEU A 144 10.42 -6.15 -15.59
CA LEU A 144 10.13 -7.17 -14.59
C LEU A 144 9.12 -8.20 -15.07
N PHE A 145 8.00 -7.78 -15.66
CA PHE A 145 6.94 -8.69 -16.11
C PHE A 145 7.37 -9.62 -17.25
N PRO A 146 8.13 -9.17 -18.28
CA PRO A 146 8.74 -10.08 -19.23
C PRO A 146 9.67 -11.12 -18.59
N MET A 147 10.45 -10.74 -17.57
CA MET A 147 11.29 -11.69 -16.84
C MET A 147 10.46 -12.74 -16.08
N ILE A 148 9.37 -12.33 -15.41
CA ILE A 148 8.46 -13.24 -14.71
C ILE A 148 7.79 -14.21 -15.68
N ARG A 149 7.32 -13.73 -16.84
CA ARG A 149 6.78 -14.58 -17.91
C ARG A 149 7.80 -15.55 -18.46
N GLY A 150 9.05 -15.09 -18.64
CA GLY A 150 10.16 -15.93 -19.08
C GLY A 150 10.50 -17.05 -18.09
N LEU A 151 10.52 -16.74 -16.80
CA LEU A 151 10.71 -17.75 -15.74
C LEU A 151 9.64 -18.84 -15.80
N ALA A 152 8.37 -18.48 -15.98
CA ALA A 152 7.28 -19.43 -16.10
C ALA A 152 7.36 -20.29 -17.36
N ALA A 153 7.93 -19.77 -18.45
CA ALA A 153 8.15 -20.47 -19.71
C ALA A 153 9.46 -21.30 -19.73
N GLY A 154 10.26 -21.25 -18.65
CA GLY A 154 11.59 -21.89 -18.60
C GLY A 154 12.62 -21.21 -19.53
N THR A 155 12.38 -19.96 -19.92
CA THR A 155 13.28 -19.16 -20.77
C THR A 155 13.93 -18.06 -19.95
N MET A 156 15.23 -17.85 -20.14
CA MET A 156 15.93 -16.72 -19.51
C MET A 156 15.69 -15.45 -20.34
N VAL A 157 15.06 -14.45 -19.73
CA VAL A 157 14.94 -13.12 -20.31
C VAL A 157 15.97 -12.21 -19.64
N ALA A 158 16.96 -11.76 -20.40
CA ALA A 158 17.92 -10.78 -19.94
C ALA A 158 17.41 -9.37 -20.27
N THR A 159 17.36 -8.50 -19.27
CA THR A 159 17.07 -7.08 -19.41
C THR A 159 18.32 -6.25 -19.11
N ARG A 160 18.22 -4.92 -19.22
CA ARG A 160 19.31 -4.01 -18.79
C ARG A 160 19.68 -4.19 -17.30
N CYS A 161 18.75 -4.72 -16.50
CA CYS A 161 18.96 -5.02 -15.08
C CYS A 161 19.52 -6.41 -14.82
N GLY A 162 19.93 -7.15 -15.87
CA GLY A 162 20.44 -8.53 -15.80
C GLY A 162 19.35 -9.57 -16.02
N SER A 163 19.59 -10.81 -15.62
CA SER A 163 18.69 -11.96 -15.80
C SER A 163 18.03 -12.43 -14.49
N ALA A 164 18.29 -11.77 -13.38
CA ALA A 164 17.76 -12.11 -12.05
C ALA A 164 16.65 -11.11 -11.66
N VAL A 165 15.46 -11.63 -11.30
CA VAL A 165 14.31 -10.79 -10.92
C VAL A 165 14.49 -10.06 -9.58
N GLY A 166 15.40 -10.52 -8.72
CA GLY A 166 15.57 -9.98 -7.37
C GLY A 166 15.94 -8.49 -7.33
N GLY A 167 16.79 -8.03 -8.25
CA GLY A 167 17.15 -6.61 -8.34
C GLY A 167 15.96 -5.72 -8.73
N PRO A 168 15.30 -5.99 -9.85
CA PRO A 168 14.07 -5.30 -10.23
C PRO A 168 12.98 -5.32 -9.13
N ILE A 169 12.72 -6.47 -8.51
CA ILE A 169 11.75 -6.58 -7.41
C ILE A 169 12.11 -5.63 -6.26
N ALA A 170 13.38 -5.62 -5.81
CA ALA A 170 13.79 -4.72 -4.72
C ALA A 170 13.60 -3.23 -5.08
N CYS A 171 13.77 -2.84 -6.35
CA CYS A 171 13.42 -1.50 -6.82
C CYS A 171 11.92 -1.23 -6.70
N MET A 172 11.07 -2.15 -7.14
CA MET A 172 9.60 -2.01 -7.06
C MET A 172 9.12 -1.90 -5.61
N GLU A 173 9.63 -2.75 -4.71
CA GLU A 173 9.31 -2.67 -3.27
C GLU A 173 9.69 -1.30 -2.67
N ASN A 174 10.81 -0.71 -3.09
CA ASN A 174 11.19 0.63 -2.66
C ASN A 174 10.23 1.70 -3.23
N ASP A 175 9.85 1.61 -4.50
CA ASP A 175 8.90 2.54 -5.13
C ASP A 175 7.53 2.44 -4.46
N HIS A 176 7.07 1.23 -4.09
CA HIS A 176 5.86 1.02 -3.30
C HIS A 176 5.92 1.72 -1.94
N ALA A 177 7.07 1.65 -1.25
CA ALA A 177 7.25 2.34 0.02
C ALA A 177 7.23 3.87 -0.13
N LEU A 178 7.68 4.40 -1.27
CA LEU A 178 7.55 5.83 -1.61
C LEU A 178 6.09 6.19 -1.88
N ALA A 179 5.40 5.44 -2.72
CA ALA A 179 3.99 5.63 -3.06
C ALA A 179 3.10 5.60 -1.80
N GLU A 180 3.36 4.69 -0.86
CA GLU A 180 2.66 4.64 0.44
C GLU A 180 2.81 5.93 1.25
N ARG A 181 3.98 6.60 1.19
CA ARG A 181 4.18 7.90 1.86
C ARG A 181 3.37 9.00 1.18
N SER A 182 3.39 9.03 -0.15
CA SER A 182 2.60 9.98 -0.94
C SER A 182 1.11 9.81 -0.72
N LEU A 183 0.58 8.59 -0.73
CA LEU A 183 -0.83 8.31 -0.41
C LEU A 183 -1.23 8.81 0.97
N ARG A 184 -0.38 8.62 1.97
CA ARG A 184 -0.62 9.14 3.31
C ARG A 184 -0.67 10.67 3.31
N ARG A 185 0.28 11.31 2.59
CA ARG A 185 0.32 12.77 2.47
C ARG A 185 -0.91 13.32 1.77
N LEU A 186 -1.37 12.69 0.69
CA LEU A 186 -2.62 13.05 0.01
C LEU A 186 -3.84 12.96 0.96
N GLY A 187 -3.90 11.91 1.79
CA GLY A 187 -4.91 11.76 2.83
C GLY A 187 -4.88 12.91 3.85
N GLU A 188 -3.70 13.25 4.38
CA GLU A 188 -3.54 14.37 5.33
C GLU A 188 -3.99 15.71 4.73
N LEU A 189 -3.58 16.00 3.48
CA LEU A 189 -3.89 17.26 2.80
C LEU A 189 -5.39 17.41 2.44
N THR A 190 -6.12 16.31 2.43
CA THR A 190 -7.55 16.25 2.09
C THR A 190 -8.45 15.88 3.26
N ASP A 191 -7.96 15.95 4.50
CA ASP A 191 -8.70 15.55 5.70
C ASP A 191 -9.27 14.10 5.55
N ASN A 192 -8.44 13.16 5.13
CA ASN A 192 -8.82 11.79 4.78
C ASN A 192 -9.93 11.73 3.72
N TYR A 193 -9.76 12.51 2.65
CA TYR A 193 -10.69 12.60 1.52
C TYR A 193 -12.08 13.13 1.90
N THR A 194 -12.14 14.09 2.83
CA THR A 194 -13.38 14.72 3.30
C THR A 194 -13.34 16.25 3.25
N ALA A 195 -12.25 16.85 2.78
CA ALA A 195 -12.06 18.30 2.73
C ALA A 195 -13.20 19.01 2.00
N SER A 196 -13.96 19.86 2.69
CA SER A 196 -15.15 20.51 2.17
C SER A 196 -14.90 21.49 1.02
N ALA A 197 -13.68 21.99 0.88
CA ALA A 197 -13.28 22.86 -0.21
C ALA A 197 -13.02 22.11 -1.54
N ALA A 198 -12.79 20.79 -1.48
CA ALA A 198 -12.57 19.97 -2.65
C ALA A 198 -13.92 19.52 -3.26
N THR A 199 -13.92 19.33 -4.58
CA THR A 199 -15.11 18.81 -5.27
C THR A 199 -15.39 17.36 -4.87
N PRO A 200 -16.64 16.93 -4.84
CA PRO A 200 -16.99 15.53 -4.58
C PRO A 200 -16.30 14.55 -5.57
N GLU A 201 -16.14 14.95 -6.84
CA GLU A 201 -15.44 14.17 -7.86
C GLU A 201 -13.99 13.90 -7.44
N LEU A 202 -13.25 14.93 -7.05
CA LEU A 202 -11.86 14.80 -6.63
C LEU A 202 -11.72 13.86 -5.42
N LEU A 203 -12.58 14.05 -4.40
CA LEU A 203 -12.51 13.25 -3.17
C LEU A 203 -12.84 11.77 -3.42
N VAL A 204 -13.85 11.49 -4.25
CA VAL A 204 -14.21 10.13 -4.63
C VAL A 204 -13.09 9.49 -5.44
N LEU A 205 -12.51 10.22 -6.40
CA LEU A 205 -11.45 9.70 -7.25
C LEU A 205 -10.17 9.45 -6.45
N LEU A 206 -9.77 10.36 -5.55
CA LEU A 206 -8.60 10.17 -4.66
C LEU A 206 -8.78 8.95 -3.75
N ARG A 207 -9.96 8.78 -3.16
CA ARG A 207 -10.25 7.61 -2.30
C ARG A 207 -10.20 6.30 -3.09
N THR A 208 -10.74 6.30 -4.30
CA THR A 208 -10.72 5.13 -5.19
C THR A 208 -9.29 4.79 -5.59
N PHE A 209 -8.52 5.79 -6.01
CA PHE A 209 -7.12 5.68 -6.36
C PHE A 209 -6.26 5.15 -5.22
N ASP A 210 -6.39 5.71 -4.00
CA ASP A 210 -5.67 5.25 -2.81
C ASP A 210 -5.93 3.76 -2.54
N ARG A 211 -7.20 3.36 -2.55
CA ARG A 211 -7.58 1.97 -2.33
C ARG A 211 -6.98 1.05 -3.41
N GLU A 212 -7.18 1.37 -4.68
CA GLU A 212 -6.75 0.53 -5.80
C GLU A 212 -5.24 0.42 -5.91
N LEU A 213 -4.51 1.51 -5.65
CA LEU A 213 -3.06 1.49 -5.63
C LEU A 213 -2.51 0.63 -4.48
N ARG A 214 -3.12 0.70 -3.29
CA ARG A 214 -2.74 -0.17 -2.16
C ARG A 214 -3.04 -1.64 -2.44
N GLU A 215 -4.19 -1.95 -3.05
CA GLU A 215 -4.53 -3.31 -3.46
C GLU A 215 -3.53 -3.86 -4.50
N HIS A 216 -3.14 -3.05 -5.46
CA HIS A 216 -2.14 -3.34 -6.46
C HIS A 216 -0.80 -3.73 -5.80
N MET A 217 -0.20 -2.79 -5.07
CA MET A 217 1.07 -2.99 -4.37
C MET A 217 1.04 -4.18 -3.41
N TYR A 218 -0.09 -4.39 -2.71
CA TYR A 218 -0.25 -5.51 -1.79
C TYR A 218 -0.23 -6.85 -2.51
N LYS A 219 -0.93 -6.99 -3.65
CA LYS A 219 -0.91 -8.22 -4.44
C LYS A 219 0.48 -8.54 -4.98
N GLU A 220 1.23 -7.54 -5.36
CA GLU A 220 2.59 -7.72 -5.85
C GLU A 220 3.53 -8.11 -4.73
N ASN A 221 3.56 -7.36 -3.65
CA ASN A 221 4.47 -7.60 -2.52
C ASN A 221 4.18 -8.94 -1.82
N GLU A 222 2.91 -9.31 -1.64
CA GLU A 222 2.54 -10.49 -0.85
C GLU A 222 2.35 -11.76 -1.70
N ALA A 223 2.19 -11.63 -3.01
CA ALA A 223 1.97 -12.81 -3.84
C ALA A 223 2.86 -12.89 -5.09
N LEU A 224 2.87 -11.86 -5.97
CA LEU A 224 3.56 -11.93 -7.24
C LEU A 224 5.09 -12.02 -7.06
N PHE A 225 5.68 -11.09 -6.32
CA PHE A 225 7.13 -10.99 -6.14
C PHE A 225 7.72 -12.18 -5.38
N PRO A 226 7.16 -12.63 -4.23
CA PRO A 226 7.64 -13.84 -3.57
C PRO A 226 7.61 -15.09 -4.45
N ARG A 227 6.55 -15.26 -5.24
CA ARG A 227 6.41 -16.38 -6.16
C ARG A 227 7.39 -16.33 -7.34
N ALA A 228 7.67 -15.13 -7.87
CA ALA A 228 8.67 -14.94 -8.91
C ALA A 228 10.09 -15.29 -8.40
N LEU A 229 10.43 -14.85 -7.18
CA LEU A 229 11.69 -15.19 -6.53
C LEU A 229 11.81 -16.71 -6.30
N GLN A 230 10.75 -17.36 -5.84
CA GLN A 230 10.72 -18.81 -5.65
C GLN A 230 10.89 -19.56 -6.98
N ALA A 231 10.22 -19.14 -8.05
CA ALA A 231 10.34 -19.73 -9.37
C ALA A 231 11.79 -19.63 -9.89
N GLN A 232 12.43 -18.48 -9.72
CA GLN A 232 13.84 -18.31 -10.09
C GLN A 232 14.77 -19.24 -9.32
N GLN A 233 14.55 -19.41 -8.03
CA GLN A 233 15.37 -20.33 -7.21
C GLN A 233 15.19 -21.78 -7.67
N GLN A 234 13.97 -22.20 -8.02
CA GLN A 234 13.68 -23.55 -8.52
C GLN A 234 14.35 -23.78 -9.87
N ALA A 235 14.27 -22.84 -10.81
CA ALA A 235 14.95 -22.91 -12.10
C ALA A 235 16.48 -23.03 -11.96
N GLY A 236 17.08 -22.26 -11.05
CA GLY A 236 18.51 -22.34 -10.76
C GLY A 236 18.96 -23.67 -10.15
N ARG A 237 18.11 -24.31 -9.33
CA ARG A 237 18.39 -25.65 -8.78
C ARG A 237 18.30 -26.74 -9.87
N ALA A 238 17.26 -26.68 -10.72
CA ALA A 238 17.10 -27.63 -11.83
C ALA A 238 18.26 -27.58 -12.80
N ALA A 239 18.73 -26.40 -13.19
CA ALA A 239 19.88 -26.22 -14.06
C ALA A 239 21.18 -26.84 -13.49
N ARG A 240 21.42 -26.68 -12.18
CA ARG A 240 22.60 -27.28 -11.52
C ARG A 240 22.53 -28.80 -11.46
N SER A 241 21.35 -29.38 -11.26
CA SER A 241 21.15 -30.83 -11.20
C SER A 241 21.33 -31.52 -12.56
N GLN A 242 21.22 -30.76 -13.68
CA GLN A 242 21.45 -31.28 -15.04
C GLN A 242 22.93 -31.26 -15.44
N LEU A 243 23.77 -30.53 -14.71
CA LEU A 243 25.20 -30.38 -14.97
C LEU A 243 26.05 -31.28 -14.07
N ALA A 244 25.44 -31.96 -13.11
CA ALA A 244 26.09 -32.90 -12.18
C ALA A 244 25.81 -34.34 -12.58
#